data_2eedd395c3f62115479ddf91c07b9189
#
_entry.id   2eedd395c3f62115479ddf91c07b9189
#
_cell.length_a   1.000
_cell.length_b   1.000
_cell.length_c   1.000
_cell.angle_alpha   90.00
_cell.angle_beta   90.00
_cell.angle_gamma   90.00
#
_symmetry.space_group_name_H-M   'P 1'
#
loop_
_entity.id
_entity.type
_entity.pdbx_description
1 polymer ?
#
loop_
_entity_poly.entity_id
_entity_poly.type
_entity_poly.pdbx_seq_one_letter_code
_entity_poly.pdbx_strand_id
1 'polypeptide(L)'
;MFSSLVMINLIVAANTDNLFSHGRIVGGEDATIETYPYQISIQEYGSHICGGSIISTYWVLTAGHCVKSDPFNLNIRAGTSIRDKNGTIHKVDNIIRHQNYFENSYRVPSNDIALLKLKEPFVFDKTHQPIKLFQAAEETAPGVEAIITGFGETNKWGYDGQLQTVSIPIVSKELCNKAYVDIAGGISEGQICASYYEIGRKDSCQGDSGGPLTINGRLAGISSWGYDCAKPKYPGVYTEVAAYRNWIDEYVFEQCLLWDLFSYVMMLYSKLDYVRIVIKFLMKIYILAIRICSGVWM
;
A
#
# COMPACT_ATOMS: atom_id res chain seq x y z
N MET A 1 71.13 -36.80 -14.87
CA MET A 1 70.65 -35.49 -14.39
C MET A 1 69.30 -35.24 -15.04
N PHE A 2 68.25 -35.62 -14.37
CA PHE A 2 66.87 -35.37 -14.83
C PHE A 2 66.28 -34.24 -13.99
N SER A 3 65.99 -33.14 -14.67
CA SER A 3 65.30 -31.98 -14.05
C SER A 3 63.79 -32.18 -14.18
N SER A 4 63.09 -32.35 -13.05
CA SER A 4 61.67 -32.47 -12.98
C SER A 4 61.05 -31.03 -12.93
N LEU A 5 60.41 -30.60 -14.00
CA LEU A 5 59.54 -29.43 -13.99
C LEU A 5 58.23 -29.80 -13.28
N VAL A 6 57.97 -29.19 -12.13
CA VAL A 6 56.69 -29.24 -11.46
C VAL A 6 55.82 -28.13 -12.05
N MET A 7 54.84 -28.52 -12.82
CA MET A 7 53.75 -27.59 -13.29
C MET A 7 52.74 -27.42 -12.16
N ILE A 8 52.74 -26.27 -11.55
CA ILE A 8 51.68 -25.86 -10.60
C ILE A 8 50.49 -25.40 -11.41
N ASN A 9 49.45 -26.21 -11.51
CA ASN A 9 48.14 -25.82 -11.99
C ASN A 9 47.44 -24.99 -10.92
N LEU A 10 47.39 -23.67 -11.08
CA LEU A 10 46.49 -22.79 -10.34
C LEU A 10 45.07 -23.02 -10.88
N ILE A 11 44.29 -23.80 -10.15
CA ILE A 11 42.85 -23.86 -10.32
C ILE A 11 42.26 -22.56 -9.73
N VAL A 12 41.99 -21.58 -10.58
CA VAL A 12 41.12 -20.46 -10.23
C VAL A 12 39.71 -21.03 -10.15
N ALA A 13 39.23 -21.31 -8.95
CA ALA A 13 37.82 -21.57 -8.70
C ALA A 13 37.08 -20.26 -8.94
N ALA A 14 36.52 -20.11 -10.13
CA ALA A 14 35.51 -19.09 -10.36
C ALA A 14 34.29 -19.47 -9.52
N ASN A 15 34.08 -18.75 -8.43
CA ASN A 15 32.80 -18.73 -7.73
C ASN A 15 31.79 -18.14 -8.70
N THR A 16 31.06 -18.99 -9.41
CA THR A 16 29.82 -18.65 -10.03
C THR A 16 28.78 -18.59 -8.93
N ASP A 17 28.76 -17.48 -8.19
CA ASP A 17 27.62 -17.15 -7.37
C ASP A 17 26.41 -17.07 -8.31
N ASN A 18 25.46 -17.97 -8.10
CA ASN A 18 24.19 -18.04 -8.80
C ASN A 18 23.47 -16.70 -8.68
N LEU A 19 23.55 -15.89 -9.74
CA LEU A 19 22.92 -14.57 -9.90
C LEU A 19 21.44 -14.68 -10.28
N PHE A 20 20.74 -15.70 -9.82
CA PHE A 20 19.27 -15.78 -9.94
C PHE A 20 18.64 -15.73 -8.55
N SER A 21 18.61 -14.51 -7.99
CA SER A 21 17.75 -14.20 -6.88
C SER A 21 16.32 -14.00 -7.43
N HIS A 22 15.48 -15.01 -7.30
CA HIS A 22 14.07 -14.88 -7.56
C HIS A 22 13.43 -14.11 -6.40
N GLY A 23 12.93 -12.93 -6.71
CA GLY A 23 11.85 -12.15 -6.14
C GLY A 23 11.85 -11.82 -4.65
N ARG A 24 11.30 -10.62 -4.29
CA ARG A 24 10.85 -10.27 -2.90
C ARG A 24 11.38 -8.91 -2.51
N ILE A 25 10.85 -8.16 -1.52
CA ILE A 25 11.44 -6.86 -1.17
C ILE A 25 12.97 -7.02 -1.18
N VAL A 26 13.53 -6.73 -2.35
CA VAL A 26 14.95 -6.99 -2.61
C VAL A 26 15.75 -5.88 -1.99
N GLY A 27 16.75 -6.23 -1.17
CA GLY A 27 17.62 -5.24 -0.53
C GLY A 27 16.95 -4.44 0.57
N GLY A 28 15.84 -4.94 1.13
CA GLY A 28 15.14 -4.36 2.28
C GLY A 28 15.74 -4.80 3.62
N GLU A 29 15.27 -4.19 4.68
CA GLU A 29 15.60 -4.48 6.07
C GLU A 29 14.34 -4.77 6.89
N ASP A 30 14.52 -5.45 8.04
CA ASP A 30 13.44 -5.76 8.96
C ASP A 30 12.88 -4.47 9.55
N ALA A 31 11.55 -4.37 9.57
CA ALA A 31 10.81 -3.24 10.10
C ALA A 31 9.86 -3.66 11.21
N THR A 32 9.44 -2.70 12.03
CA THR A 32 8.44 -2.93 13.07
C THR A 32 7.14 -2.20 12.76
N ILE A 33 6.05 -2.77 13.23
CA ILE A 33 4.72 -2.18 13.03
C ILE A 33 4.57 -0.84 13.74
N GLU A 34 5.28 -0.61 14.83
CA GLU A 34 5.29 0.68 15.54
C GLU A 34 5.91 1.80 14.69
N THR A 35 6.80 1.46 13.76
CA THR A 35 7.37 2.43 12.80
C THR A 35 6.43 2.69 11.63
N TYR A 36 5.66 1.68 11.20
CA TYR A 36 4.75 1.75 10.08
C TYR A 36 3.33 1.28 10.47
N PRO A 37 2.67 1.93 11.44
CA PRO A 37 1.45 1.43 12.09
C PRO A 37 0.20 1.44 11.17
N TYR A 38 0.35 1.93 9.95
CA TYR A 38 -0.67 1.88 8.90
C TYR A 38 -0.60 0.61 8.02
N GLN A 39 0.50 -0.16 8.12
CA GLN A 39 0.67 -1.37 7.31
C GLN A 39 -0.31 -2.45 7.72
N ILE A 40 -0.98 -3.05 6.72
CA ILE A 40 -1.86 -4.21 6.94
C ILE A 40 -1.51 -5.35 5.99
N SER A 41 -2.00 -6.54 6.35
CA SER A 41 -2.02 -7.73 5.51
C SER A 41 -3.46 -8.06 5.15
N ILE A 42 -3.77 -8.12 3.86
CA ILE A 42 -5.03 -8.66 3.35
C ILE A 42 -4.86 -10.17 3.27
N GLN A 43 -5.79 -10.88 3.89
CA GLN A 43 -5.79 -12.33 3.94
C GLN A 43 -7.04 -12.89 3.28
N GLU A 44 -6.87 -13.86 2.40
CA GLU A 44 -7.94 -14.66 1.85
C GLU A 44 -7.87 -16.09 2.43
N TYR A 45 -8.96 -16.56 3.01
CA TYR A 45 -9.01 -17.85 3.75
C TYR A 45 -7.90 -17.99 4.79
N GLY A 46 -7.46 -16.89 5.40
CA GLY A 46 -6.41 -16.84 6.42
C GLY A 46 -4.97 -16.77 5.90
N SER A 47 -4.78 -16.80 4.58
CA SER A 47 -3.46 -16.66 3.94
C SER A 47 -3.26 -15.26 3.38
N HIS A 48 -2.07 -14.69 3.58
CA HIS A 48 -1.69 -13.39 3.02
C HIS A 48 -1.72 -13.42 1.49
N ILE A 49 -2.36 -12.42 0.90
CA ILE A 49 -2.42 -12.24 -0.56
C ILE A 49 -1.88 -10.88 -1.01
N CYS A 50 -2.06 -9.83 -0.19
CA CYS A 50 -1.72 -8.45 -0.53
C CYS A 50 -1.45 -7.62 0.73
N GLY A 51 -0.75 -6.51 0.55
CA GLY A 51 -0.67 -5.43 1.51
C GLY A 51 -1.80 -4.42 1.38
N GLY A 52 -1.76 -3.40 2.23
CA GLY A 52 -2.65 -2.24 2.19
C GLY A 52 -2.29 -1.25 3.27
N SER A 53 -3.03 -0.15 3.33
CA SER A 53 -2.80 0.95 4.26
C SER A 53 -4.08 1.33 5.01
N ILE A 54 -4.00 1.47 6.33
CA ILE A 54 -5.06 2.11 7.12
C ILE A 54 -5.12 3.58 6.72
N ILE A 55 -6.27 4.07 6.26
CA ILE A 55 -6.47 5.48 5.90
C ILE A 55 -7.49 6.20 6.80
N SER A 56 -8.33 5.46 7.49
CA SER A 56 -9.21 5.97 8.54
C SER A 56 -9.66 4.85 9.47
N THR A 57 -10.53 5.15 10.43
CA THR A 57 -11.06 4.17 11.41
C THR A 57 -11.73 2.96 10.77
N TYR A 58 -12.37 3.11 9.63
CA TYR A 58 -13.12 2.04 8.95
C TYR A 58 -12.55 1.67 7.58
N TRP A 59 -11.55 2.40 7.08
CA TRP A 59 -11.14 2.27 5.69
C TRP A 59 -9.68 1.87 5.53
N VAL A 60 -9.48 0.91 4.64
CA VAL A 60 -8.18 0.46 4.15
C VAL A 60 -8.11 0.75 2.65
N LEU A 61 -6.96 1.26 2.20
CA LEU A 61 -6.65 1.48 0.80
C LEU A 61 -5.69 0.39 0.31
N THR A 62 -5.97 -0.17 -0.88
CA THR A 62 -5.17 -1.23 -1.51
C THR A 62 -5.29 -1.18 -3.03
N ALA A 63 -4.68 -2.14 -3.75
CA ALA A 63 -4.82 -2.28 -5.19
C ALA A 63 -6.12 -2.99 -5.59
N GLY A 64 -6.68 -2.62 -6.74
CA GLY A 64 -7.90 -3.23 -7.29
C GLY A 64 -7.75 -4.69 -7.64
N HIS A 65 -6.56 -5.11 -8.09
CA HIS A 65 -6.28 -6.50 -8.42
C HIS A 65 -6.23 -7.44 -7.20
N CYS A 66 -6.06 -6.89 -5.99
CA CYS A 66 -6.05 -7.63 -4.73
C CYS A 66 -7.44 -8.09 -4.26
N VAL A 67 -8.52 -7.52 -4.80
CA VAL A 67 -9.87 -7.66 -4.24
C VAL A 67 -10.83 -8.27 -5.28
N LYS A 68 -10.44 -9.45 -5.79
CA LYS A 68 -11.24 -10.21 -6.77
C LYS A 68 -12.32 -11.08 -6.09
N SER A 69 -12.17 -11.37 -4.82
CA SER A 69 -13.03 -12.24 -4.04
C SER A 69 -14.17 -11.47 -3.35
N ASP A 70 -15.14 -12.22 -2.87
CA ASP A 70 -16.23 -11.71 -2.04
C ASP A 70 -15.68 -11.16 -0.71
N PRO A 71 -16.21 -10.03 -0.16
CA PRO A 71 -15.81 -9.47 1.11
C PRO A 71 -15.78 -10.49 2.26
N PHE A 72 -16.70 -11.45 2.25
CA PHE A 72 -16.78 -12.49 3.30
C PHE A 72 -15.52 -13.34 3.39
N ASN A 73 -14.79 -13.54 2.29
CA ASN A 73 -13.58 -14.36 2.23
C ASN A 73 -12.33 -13.58 2.66
N LEU A 74 -12.44 -12.26 2.76
CA LEU A 74 -11.31 -11.39 3.09
C LEU A 74 -11.28 -11.00 4.56
N ASN A 75 -10.08 -10.99 5.11
CA ASN A 75 -9.78 -10.45 6.42
C ASN A 75 -8.62 -9.46 6.31
N ILE A 76 -8.59 -8.48 7.20
CA ILE A 76 -7.48 -7.57 7.38
C ILE A 76 -6.77 -7.93 8.68
N ARG A 77 -5.50 -8.26 8.60
CA ARG A 77 -4.64 -8.37 9.78
C ARG A 77 -3.84 -7.09 9.93
N ALA A 78 -3.89 -6.48 11.11
CA ALA A 78 -3.22 -5.24 11.45
C ALA A 78 -2.50 -5.33 12.79
N GLY A 79 -1.64 -4.35 13.11
CA GLY A 79 -1.00 -4.24 14.41
C GLY A 79 0.06 -5.31 14.70
N THR A 80 0.71 -5.85 13.68
CA THR A 80 1.76 -6.86 13.85
C THR A 80 2.91 -6.66 12.89
N SER A 81 4.12 -6.97 13.34
CA SER A 81 5.32 -7.04 12.48
C SER A 81 5.48 -8.39 11.78
N ILE A 82 4.62 -9.38 12.05
CA ILE A 82 4.66 -10.71 11.43
C ILE A 82 3.32 -10.98 10.75
N ARG A 83 3.29 -11.10 9.41
CA ARG A 83 2.08 -11.13 8.57
C ARG A 83 1.02 -12.16 8.97
N ASP A 84 1.43 -13.30 9.53
CA ASP A 84 0.53 -14.43 9.81
C ASP A 84 0.34 -14.70 11.30
N LYS A 85 0.96 -13.89 12.18
CA LYS A 85 0.93 -14.04 13.65
C LYS A 85 0.63 -12.73 14.34
N ASN A 86 0.05 -12.83 15.52
CA ASN A 86 -0.25 -11.69 16.40
C ASN A 86 -1.18 -10.65 15.75
N GLY A 87 -1.24 -9.43 16.32
CA GLY A 87 -2.10 -8.36 15.84
C GLY A 87 -3.58 -8.66 15.97
N THR A 88 -4.39 -7.91 15.26
CA THR A 88 -5.85 -8.00 15.26
C THR A 88 -6.38 -8.40 13.89
N ILE A 89 -7.51 -9.12 13.86
CA ILE A 89 -8.21 -9.50 12.63
C ILE A 89 -9.50 -8.71 12.52
N HIS A 90 -9.66 -8.02 11.40
CA HIS A 90 -10.83 -7.23 11.09
C HIS A 90 -11.55 -7.82 9.87
N LYS A 91 -12.87 -7.93 9.96
CA LYS A 91 -13.72 -8.42 8.87
C LYS A 91 -14.02 -7.30 7.88
N VAL A 92 -13.95 -7.63 6.60
CA VAL A 92 -14.38 -6.72 5.54
C VAL A 92 -15.90 -6.73 5.45
N ASP A 93 -16.50 -5.55 5.40
CA ASP A 93 -17.93 -5.32 5.22
C ASP A 93 -18.26 -5.09 3.75
N ASN A 94 -17.47 -4.25 3.08
CA ASN A 94 -17.68 -3.88 1.69
C ASN A 94 -16.35 -3.65 0.96
N ILE A 95 -16.37 -3.90 -0.34
CA ILE A 95 -15.26 -3.67 -1.28
C ILE A 95 -15.73 -2.67 -2.33
N ILE A 96 -14.98 -1.58 -2.49
CA ILE A 96 -15.19 -0.60 -3.54
C ILE A 96 -13.94 -0.60 -4.42
N ARG A 97 -13.97 -1.33 -5.52
CA ARG A 97 -12.94 -1.30 -6.55
C ARG A 97 -13.28 -0.17 -7.52
N HIS A 98 -12.27 0.53 -8.00
CA HIS A 98 -12.46 1.63 -8.94
C HIS A 98 -13.28 1.15 -10.16
N GLN A 99 -14.33 1.90 -10.53
CA GLN A 99 -15.30 1.50 -11.56
C GLN A 99 -14.66 1.31 -12.95
N ASN A 100 -13.55 1.98 -13.22
CA ASN A 100 -12.80 1.87 -14.47
C ASN A 100 -11.57 0.94 -14.34
N TYR A 101 -11.51 0.08 -13.30
CA TYR A 101 -10.47 -0.93 -13.21
C TYR A 101 -10.57 -1.89 -14.41
N PHE A 102 -9.46 -2.10 -15.11
CA PHE A 102 -9.37 -3.13 -16.14
C PHE A 102 -7.93 -3.63 -16.29
N GLU A 103 -7.78 -4.81 -16.86
CA GLU A 103 -6.48 -5.37 -17.27
C GLU A 103 -6.40 -5.32 -18.80
N ASN A 104 -5.32 -4.77 -19.35
CA ASN A 104 -5.10 -4.73 -20.79
C ASN A 104 -4.75 -6.13 -21.36
N SER A 105 -4.47 -6.24 -22.67
CA SER A 105 -4.10 -7.50 -23.33
C SER A 105 -2.80 -8.11 -22.79
N TYR A 106 -1.96 -7.34 -22.15
CA TYR A 106 -0.73 -7.79 -21.46
C TYR A 106 -0.98 -8.15 -19.99
N ARG A 107 -2.24 -8.14 -19.53
CA ARG A 107 -2.65 -8.33 -18.11
C ARG A 107 -2.08 -7.26 -17.17
N VAL A 108 -1.81 -6.09 -17.70
CA VAL A 108 -1.37 -4.93 -16.90
C VAL A 108 -2.59 -4.17 -16.42
N PRO A 109 -2.72 -3.95 -15.08
CA PRO A 109 -3.87 -3.26 -14.53
C PRO A 109 -3.79 -1.76 -14.74
N SER A 110 -4.95 -1.16 -14.99
CA SER A 110 -5.18 0.29 -14.99
C SER A 110 -6.26 0.63 -13.96
N ASN A 111 -6.21 1.84 -13.39
CA ASN A 111 -7.06 2.25 -12.27
C ASN A 111 -7.04 1.22 -11.14
N ASP A 112 -5.83 0.76 -10.81
CA ASP A 112 -5.59 -0.34 -9.89
C ASP A 112 -5.63 0.13 -8.43
N ILE A 113 -6.85 0.42 -7.97
CA ILE A 113 -7.12 0.94 -6.64
C ILE A 113 -8.44 0.40 -6.10
N ALA A 114 -8.49 0.14 -4.81
CA ALA A 114 -9.69 -0.29 -4.11
C ALA A 114 -9.71 0.18 -2.65
N LEU A 115 -10.91 0.39 -2.15
CA LEU A 115 -11.22 0.68 -0.75
C LEU A 115 -11.89 -0.54 -0.12
N LEU A 116 -11.44 -0.91 1.08
CA LEU A 116 -12.06 -1.93 1.91
C LEU A 116 -12.70 -1.25 3.12
N LYS A 117 -14.01 -1.38 3.28
CA LYS A 117 -14.72 -0.95 4.49
C LYS A 117 -14.75 -2.09 5.49
N LEU A 118 -14.41 -1.79 6.73
CA LEU A 118 -14.44 -2.76 7.82
C LEU A 118 -15.82 -2.81 8.49
N LYS A 119 -16.18 -3.99 9.03
CA LYS A 119 -17.37 -4.16 9.88
C LYS A 119 -17.22 -3.43 11.21
N GLU A 120 -16.05 -3.55 11.81
CA GLU A 120 -15.70 -2.94 13.11
C GLU A 120 -14.55 -1.96 12.92
N PRO A 121 -14.54 -0.83 13.62
CA PRO A 121 -13.50 0.18 13.46
C PRO A 121 -12.16 -0.29 14.02
N PHE A 122 -11.07 0.23 13.48
CA PHE A 122 -9.79 0.19 14.18
C PHE A 122 -9.85 0.98 15.47
N VAL A 123 -9.25 0.43 16.52
CA VAL A 123 -8.93 1.17 17.73
C VAL A 123 -7.48 1.65 17.59
N PHE A 124 -7.29 2.95 17.43
CA PHE A 124 -5.97 3.51 17.20
C PHE A 124 -5.11 3.45 18.44
N ASP A 125 -3.90 2.94 18.29
CA ASP A 125 -2.85 2.84 19.29
C ASP A 125 -1.47 2.99 18.61
N LYS A 126 -0.37 2.62 19.28
CA LYS A 126 0.98 2.69 18.69
C LYS A 126 1.20 1.74 17.51
N THR A 127 0.34 0.75 17.30
CA THR A 127 0.44 -0.29 16.26
C THR A 127 -0.63 -0.18 15.19
N HIS A 128 -1.65 0.65 15.40
CA HIS A 128 -2.75 0.91 14.49
C HIS A 128 -2.92 2.42 14.33
N GLN A 129 -2.42 2.99 13.24
CA GLN A 129 -2.56 4.42 12.94
C GLN A 129 -2.87 4.62 11.45
N PRO A 130 -3.71 5.60 11.10
CA PRO A 130 -3.94 5.93 9.70
C PRO A 130 -2.77 6.70 9.13
N ILE A 131 -2.48 6.48 7.84
CA ILE A 131 -1.53 7.29 7.09
C ILE A 131 -2.22 8.44 6.37
N LYS A 132 -1.59 9.61 6.36
CA LYS A 132 -2.06 10.76 5.56
C LYS A 132 -1.80 10.50 4.08
N LEU A 133 -2.75 10.89 3.23
CA LEU A 133 -2.65 10.75 1.79
C LEU A 133 -2.02 11.99 1.14
N PHE A 134 -1.43 11.83 -0.04
CA PHE A 134 -1.13 12.93 -0.94
C PHE A 134 -2.42 13.66 -1.32
N GLN A 135 -2.31 14.98 -1.55
CA GLN A 135 -3.45 15.79 -2.00
C GLN A 135 -3.74 15.55 -3.48
N ALA A 136 -4.95 15.90 -3.92
CA ALA A 136 -5.29 15.85 -5.34
C ALA A 136 -4.32 16.69 -6.16
N ALA A 137 -3.86 16.14 -7.28
CA ALA A 137 -2.89 16.77 -8.19
C ALA A 137 -1.53 17.15 -7.57
N GLU A 138 -1.19 16.60 -6.40
CA GLU A 138 0.15 16.78 -5.82
C GLU A 138 1.16 15.96 -6.62
N GLU A 139 2.18 16.62 -7.14
CA GLU A 139 3.17 15.99 -8.00
C GLU A 139 4.20 15.18 -7.20
N THR A 140 4.60 14.05 -7.78
CA THR A 140 5.68 13.19 -7.29
C THR A 140 6.92 13.38 -8.13
N ALA A 141 7.88 14.19 -7.65
CA ALA A 141 9.08 14.54 -8.41
C ALA A 141 10.06 13.36 -8.57
N PRO A 142 10.68 13.18 -9.76
CA PRO A 142 11.74 12.21 -9.96
C PRO A 142 12.93 12.43 -9.02
N GLY A 143 13.56 11.32 -8.57
CA GLY A 143 14.70 11.34 -7.66
C GLY A 143 14.36 11.51 -6.18
N VAL A 144 13.10 11.79 -5.84
CA VAL A 144 12.66 11.81 -4.43
C VAL A 144 12.66 10.38 -3.88
N GLU A 145 13.24 10.20 -2.70
CA GLU A 145 13.23 8.91 -2.00
C GLU A 145 11.84 8.58 -1.48
N ALA A 146 11.39 7.40 -1.85
CA ALA A 146 10.15 6.80 -1.38
C ALA A 146 10.46 5.57 -0.53
N ILE A 147 9.66 5.35 0.52
CA ILE A 147 9.75 4.17 1.38
C ILE A 147 8.61 3.22 1.03
N ILE A 148 8.95 1.98 0.79
CA ILE A 148 8.01 0.88 0.61
C ILE A 148 8.07 -0.01 1.84
N THR A 149 6.91 -0.45 2.31
CA THR A 149 6.81 -1.46 3.37
C THR A 149 5.89 -2.58 2.94
N GLY A 150 6.15 -3.79 3.41
CA GLY A 150 5.29 -4.93 3.09
C GLY A 150 5.71 -6.23 3.74
N PHE A 151 4.85 -7.22 3.55
CA PHE A 151 5.00 -8.59 4.02
C PHE A 151 5.31 -9.57 2.89
N GLY A 152 5.67 -9.05 1.73
CA GLY A 152 6.04 -9.85 0.57
C GLY A 152 7.19 -10.79 0.87
N GLU A 153 7.40 -11.74 -0.01
CA GLU A 153 8.47 -12.70 0.16
C GLU A 153 9.85 -12.02 0.14
N THR A 154 10.83 -12.55 0.85
CA THR A 154 12.21 -12.04 0.95
C THR A 154 13.23 -13.09 0.51
N ASN A 155 14.46 -12.70 0.16
CA ASN A 155 15.56 -13.63 -0.13
C ASN A 155 16.13 -14.31 1.11
N LYS A 156 15.64 -13.98 2.30
CA LYS A 156 16.17 -14.53 3.55
C LYS A 156 15.74 -15.98 3.69
N TRP A 157 16.73 -16.87 3.85
CA TRP A 157 16.49 -18.25 4.25
C TRP A 157 15.75 -18.27 5.59
N GLY A 158 14.63 -19.02 5.67
CA GLY A 158 13.81 -19.10 6.89
C GLY A 158 12.96 -17.87 7.16
N TYR A 159 12.61 -17.08 6.14
CA TYR A 159 11.71 -15.94 6.27
C TYR A 159 10.37 -16.35 6.92
N ASP A 160 10.04 -15.68 8.01
CA ASP A 160 8.91 -15.99 8.87
C ASP A 160 7.71 -15.02 8.69
N GLY A 161 7.72 -14.20 7.64
CA GLY A 161 6.70 -13.19 7.40
C GLY A 161 6.96 -11.85 8.09
N GLN A 162 8.19 -11.56 8.51
CA GLN A 162 8.59 -10.29 9.14
C GLN A 162 8.36 -9.12 8.18
N LEU A 163 7.75 -8.04 8.69
CA LEU A 163 7.59 -6.78 7.95
C LEU A 163 8.95 -6.27 7.47
N GLN A 164 9.01 -5.88 6.21
CA GLN A 164 10.20 -5.33 5.58
C GLN A 164 9.98 -3.88 5.18
N THR A 165 11.09 -3.14 5.04
CA THR A 165 11.12 -1.79 4.49
C THR A 165 12.26 -1.61 3.52
N VAL A 166 12.06 -0.78 2.50
CA VAL A 166 13.10 -0.41 1.54
C VAL A 166 12.90 1.03 1.07
N SER A 167 14.01 1.78 0.91
CA SER A 167 14.00 3.11 0.28
C SER A 167 14.49 3.02 -1.15
N ILE A 168 13.73 3.61 -2.09
CA ILE A 168 14.04 3.66 -3.52
C ILE A 168 13.59 5.00 -4.12
N PRO A 169 14.33 5.55 -5.11
CA PRO A 169 13.98 6.82 -5.72
C PRO A 169 12.83 6.69 -6.73
N ILE A 170 12.02 7.74 -6.84
CA ILE A 170 11.03 7.90 -7.89
C ILE A 170 11.74 8.02 -9.25
N VAL A 171 11.23 7.31 -10.24
CA VAL A 171 11.68 7.36 -11.65
C VAL A 171 10.76 8.29 -12.43
N SER A 172 11.30 9.04 -13.40
CA SER A 172 10.47 9.91 -14.24
C SER A 172 9.46 9.09 -15.06
N LYS A 173 8.28 9.68 -15.33
CA LYS A 173 7.23 9.04 -16.15
C LYS A 173 7.75 8.68 -17.55
N GLU A 174 8.63 9.51 -18.13
CA GLU A 174 9.22 9.27 -19.44
C GLU A 174 10.11 8.01 -19.46
N LEU A 175 11.02 7.89 -18.47
CA LEU A 175 11.89 6.71 -18.37
C LEU A 175 11.07 5.45 -18.07
N CYS A 176 10.08 5.55 -17.21
CA CYS A 176 9.20 4.44 -16.91
C CYS A 176 8.39 4.00 -18.13
N ASN A 177 7.77 4.94 -18.82
CA ASN A 177 7.01 4.63 -20.03
C ASN A 177 7.90 3.99 -21.12
N LYS A 178 9.12 4.51 -21.29
CA LYS A 178 10.11 3.93 -22.21
C LYS A 178 10.46 2.48 -21.86
N ALA A 179 10.53 2.14 -20.58
CA ALA A 179 10.81 0.79 -20.13
C ALA A 179 9.71 -0.21 -20.51
N TYR A 180 8.45 0.27 -20.56
CA TYR A 180 7.29 -0.60 -20.65
C TYR A 180 6.52 -0.51 -21.99
N VAL A 181 6.84 0.44 -22.88
CA VAL A 181 6.07 0.66 -24.13
C VAL A 181 5.99 -0.59 -24.98
N ASP A 182 7.08 -1.33 -25.17
CA ASP A 182 7.14 -2.50 -26.04
C ASP A 182 6.61 -3.79 -25.41
N ILE A 183 6.59 -3.90 -24.08
CA ILE A 183 6.26 -5.14 -23.37
C ILE A 183 4.93 -5.09 -22.62
N ALA A 184 4.40 -3.89 -22.38
CA ALA A 184 3.19 -3.68 -21.59
C ALA A 184 2.24 -2.62 -22.21
N GLY A 185 2.64 -1.99 -23.32
CA GLY A 185 1.91 -0.88 -23.95
C GLY A 185 2.17 0.47 -23.26
N GLY A 186 3.20 0.55 -22.43
CA GLY A 186 3.53 1.72 -21.61
C GLY A 186 2.89 1.70 -20.22
N ILE A 187 2.99 2.82 -19.50
CA ILE A 187 2.29 3.07 -18.25
C ILE A 187 1.02 3.89 -18.50
N SER A 188 0.00 3.66 -17.67
CA SER A 188 -1.26 4.41 -17.74
C SER A 188 -1.17 5.74 -16.99
N GLU A 189 -2.08 6.66 -17.29
CA GLU A 189 -2.31 7.84 -16.45
C GLU A 189 -2.66 7.40 -15.02
N GLY A 190 -2.24 8.17 -14.02
CA GLY A 190 -2.41 7.81 -12.61
C GLY A 190 -1.48 6.70 -12.12
N GLN A 191 -0.35 6.49 -12.80
CA GLN A 191 0.73 5.60 -12.37
C GLN A 191 2.03 6.37 -12.19
N ILE A 192 2.80 5.99 -11.17
CA ILE A 192 4.17 6.44 -10.87
C ILE A 192 5.09 5.24 -10.76
N CYS A 193 6.39 5.48 -10.88
CA CYS A 193 7.39 4.43 -10.89
C CYS A 193 8.51 4.73 -9.91
N ALA A 194 9.06 3.67 -9.30
CA ALA A 194 10.19 3.82 -8.39
C ALA A 194 11.17 2.64 -8.54
N SER A 195 12.44 2.92 -8.58
CA SER A 195 13.56 1.95 -8.49
C SER A 195 14.91 2.66 -8.55
N TYR A 196 15.97 1.93 -8.24
CA TYR A 196 17.33 2.28 -8.70
C TYR A 196 17.47 1.88 -10.18
N TYR A 197 16.97 2.70 -11.08
CA TYR A 197 16.68 2.40 -12.50
C TYR A 197 17.83 1.68 -13.25
N GLU A 198 19.07 2.16 -13.13
CA GLU A 198 20.19 1.58 -13.87
C GLU A 198 20.72 0.27 -13.27
N ILE A 199 20.60 0.09 -11.97
CA ILE A 199 21.24 -1.00 -11.24
C ILE A 199 20.27 -2.05 -10.66
N GLY A 200 18.98 -1.71 -10.54
CA GLY A 200 18.03 -2.56 -9.84
C GLY A 200 18.41 -2.74 -8.36
N ARG A 201 18.37 -3.98 -7.85
CA ARG A 201 18.79 -4.44 -6.51
C ARG A 201 17.82 -4.14 -5.37
N LYS A 202 16.92 -3.17 -5.51
CA LYS A 202 15.92 -2.81 -4.50
C LYS A 202 14.58 -2.59 -5.16
N ASP A 203 13.54 -3.26 -4.65
CA ASP A 203 12.18 -3.15 -5.19
C ASP A 203 11.16 -3.81 -4.26
N SER A 204 9.86 -3.49 -4.46
CA SER A 204 8.75 -4.32 -3.99
C SER A 204 8.64 -5.59 -4.84
N CYS A 205 8.03 -6.63 -4.30
CA CYS A 205 7.89 -7.89 -5.02
C CYS A 205 6.58 -8.63 -4.67
N GLN A 206 6.54 -9.93 -4.99
CA GLN A 206 5.35 -10.76 -4.78
C GLN A 206 4.88 -10.75 -3.32
N GLY A 207 3.60 -10.43 -3.11
CA GLY A 207 3.00 -10.25 -1.80
C GLY A 207 3.03 -8.82 -1.25
N ASP A 208 3.79 -7.88 -1.89
CA ASP A 208 3.74 -6.46 -1.54
C ASP A 208 2.64 -5.70 -2.29
N SER A 209 2.00 -6.33 -3.28
CA SER A 209 0.86 -5.79 -4.04
C SER A 209 -0.16 -5.13 -3.12
N GLY A 210 -0.64 -3.95 -3.49
CA GLY A 210 -1.60 -3.18 -2.67
C GLY A 210 -0.97 -2.45 -1.48
N GLY A 211 0.28 -2.75 -1.13
CA GLY A 211 1.02 -2.12 -0.04
C GLY A 211 1.44 -0.68 -0.34
N PRO A 212 1.88 0.07 0.69
CA PRO A 212 2.19 1.49 0.59
C PRO A 212 3.55 1.79 -0.04
N LEU A 213 3.57 2.81 -0.88
CA LEU A 213 4.74 3.62 -1.21
C LEU A 213 4.54 5.01 -0.58
N THR A 214 5.44 5.40 0.31
CA THR A 214 5.31 6.63 1.09
C THR A 214 6.44 7.61 0.82
N ILE A 215 6.10 8.91 0.82
CA ILE A 215 7.05 10.00 0.70
C ILE A 215 6.78 10.98 1.84
N ASN A 216 7.81 11.31 2.61
CA ASN A 216 7.71 12.21 3.77
C ASN A 216 6.57 11.80 4.75
N GLY A 217 6.41 10.50 5.01
CA GLY A 217 5.40 9.96 5.92
C GLY A 217 3.96 10.07 5.41
N ARG A 218 3.74 10.29 4.12
CA ARG A 218 2.42 10.33 3.47
C ARG A 218 2.34 9.30 2.34
N LEU A 219 1.19 8.73 2.14
CA LEU A 219 0.94 7.74 1.10
C LEU A 219 0.87 8.42 -0.27
N ALA A 220 1.86 8.14 -1.12
CA ALA A 220 1.99 8.67 -2.47
C ALA A 220 1.63 7.63 -3.54
N GLY A 221 1.84 6.34 -3.25
CA GLY A 221 1.59 5.26 -4.20
C GLY A 221 1.10 3.98 -3.55
N ILE A 222 0.51 3.11 -4.36
CA ILE A 222 0.05 1.76 -4.02
C ILE A 222 0.76 0.78 -4.94
N SER A 223 1.45 -0.22 -4.39
CA SER A 223 2.15 -1.24 -5.18
C SER A 223 1.18 -1.97 -6.12
N SER A 224 1.48 -1.95 -7.42
CA SER A 224 0.56 -2.44 -8.47
C SER A 224 1.16 -3.56 -9.30
N TRP A 225 2.18 -3.29 -10.11
CA TRP A 225 2.77 -4.28 -10.99
C TRP A 225 4.23 -3.96 -11.35
N GLY A 226 4.88 -4.89 -12.06
CA GLY A 226 6.23 -4.73 -12.61
C GLY A 226 6.58 -5.92 -13.51
N TYR A 227 7.64 -5.79 -14.31
CA TYR A 227 8.09 -6.87 -15.20
C TYR A 227 8.77 -8.01 -14.45
N ASP A 228 9.51 -7.68 -13.40
CA ASP A 228 10.22 -8.57 -12.48
C ASP A 228 10.58 -7.75 -11.24
N CYS A 229 11.15 -8.36 -10.21
CA CYS A 229 11.52 -7.62 -9.01
C CYS A 229 12.98 -7.17 -9.08
N ALA A 230 13.23 -5.88 -8.83
CA ALA A 230 14.56 -5.26 -8.80
C ALA A 230 15.38 -5.43 -10.09
N LYS A 231 14.72 -5.59 -11.22
CA LYS A 231 15.38 -5.74 -12.51
C LYS A 231 15.85 -4.38 -13.04
N PRO A 232 17.13 -4.23 -13.43
CA PRO A 232 17.63 -3.01 -14.04
C PRO A 232 16.78 -2.57 -15.20
N LYS A 233 16.49 -1.27 -15.27
CA LYS A 233 15.69 -0.60 -16.32
C LYS A 233 14.19 -0.95 -16.37
N TYR A 234 13.69 -1.75 -15.41
CA TYR A 234 12.27 -2.07 -15.29
C TYR A 234 11.81 -1.70 -13.86
N PRO A 235 11.44 -0.43 -13.63
CA PRO A 235 11.04 0.03 -12.31
C PRO A 235 9.70 -0.57 -11.89
N GLY A 236 9.50 -0.77 -10.58
CA GLY A 236 8.18 -1.07 -10.04
C GLY A 236 7.18 0.03 -10.38
N VAL A 237 5.94 -0.34 -10.67
CA VAL A 237 4.85 0.57 -11.03
C VAL A 237 3.81 0.60 -9.92
N TYR A 238 3.41 1.80 -9.53
CA TYR A 238 2.53 2.08 -8.40
C TYR A 238 1.35 2.93 -8.88
N THR A 239 0.17 2.67 -8.34
CA THR A 239 -0.98 3.56 -8.54
C THR A 239 -0.74 4.87 -7.77
N GLU A 240 -0.78 6.02 -8.45
CA GLU A 240 -0.51 7.35 -7.91
C GLU A 240 -1.70 7.84 -7.08
N VAL A 241 -1.56 7.92 -5.75
CA VAL A 241 -2.66 8.28 -4.84
C VAL A 241 -3.23 9.67 -5.13
N ALA A 242 -2.39 10.64 -5.51
CA ALA A 242 -2.82 12.00 -5.85
C ALA A 242 -3.81 12.03 -7.03
N ALA A 243 -3.65 11.12 -8.01
CA ALA A 243 -4.55 11.01 -9.15
C ALA A 243 -5.95 10.51 -8.76
N TYR A 244 -6.05 9.73 -7.69
CA TYR A 244 -7.31 9.13 -7.23
C TYR A 244 -7.84 9.77 -5.93
N ARG A 245 -7.24 10.86 -5.47
CA ARG A 245 -7.61 11.48 -4.20
C ARG A 245 -9.09 11.87 -4.13
N ASN A 246 -9.62 12.47 -5.18
CA ASN A 246 -11.04 12.86 -5.22
C ASN A 246 -11.96 11.62 -5.16
N TRP A 247 -11.59 10.55 -5.86
CA TRP A 247 -12.33 9.29 -5.80
C TRP A 247 -12.28 8.67 -4.39
N ILE A 248 -11.13 8.68 -3.72
CA ILE A 248 -11.03 8.22 -2.34
C ILE A 248 -11.94 9.04 -1.42
N ASP A 249 -11.88 10.35 -1.54
CA ASP A 249 -12.63 11.28 -0.69
C ASP A 249 -14.15 11.12 -0.84
N GLU A 250 -14.63 10.83 -2.04
CA GLU A 250 -16.06 10.57 -2.32
C GLU A 250 -16.61 9.46 -1.41
N TYR A 251 -15.89 8.35 -1.27
CA TYR A 251 -16.37 7.21 -0.47
C TYR A 251 -16.04 7.31 1.02
N VAL A 252 -14.88 7.85 1.36
CA VAL A 252 -14.41 7.90 2.75
C VAL A 252 -15.11 9.00 3.53
N PHE A 253 -15.44 10.13 2.89
CA PHE A 253 -16.06 11.31 3.54
C PHE A 253 -17.56 11.48 3.28
N GLU A 254 -18.17 10.74 2.36
CA GLU A 254 -19.61 10.84 2.07
C GLU A 254 -20.48 10.62 3.31
N GLN A 255 -20.07 9.75 4.23
CA GLN A 255 -20.75 9.56 5.50
C GLN A 255 -20.67 10.79 6.42
N CYS A 256 -19.63 11.62 6.30
CA CYS A 256 -19.53 12.87 7.05
C CYS A 256 -20.47 13.95 6.48
N LEU A 257 -20.62 14.03 5.16
CA LEU A 257 -21.53 14.99 4.51
C LEU A 257 -22.99 14.72 4.83
N LEU A 258 -23.43 13.48 4.91
CA LEU A 258 -24.79 13.13 5.34
C LEU A 258 -25.04 13.54 6.80
N TRP A 259 -24.03 13.45 7.67
CA TRP A 259 -24.10 13.93 9.04
C TRP A 259 -24.10 15.45 9.13
N ASP A 260 -23.36 16.16 8.26
CA ASP A 260 -23.38 17.62 8.17
C ASP A 260 -24.75 18.13 7.69
N LEU A 261 -25.35 17.48 6.70
CA LEU A 261 -26.70 17.76 6.23
C LEU A 261 -27.74 17.48 7.33
N PHE A 262 -27.63 16.36 8.03
CA PHE A 262 -28.48 16.04 9.16
C PHE A 262 -28.36 17.08 10.28
N SER A 263 -27.14 17.49 10.60
CA SER A 263 -26.83 18.53 11.58
C SER A 263 -27.43 19.88 11.19
N TYR A 264 -27.35 20.27 9.92
CA TYR A 264 -27.95 21.48 9.38
C TYR A 264 -29.48 21.42 9.45
N VAL A 265 -30.10 20.31 9.08
CA VAL A 265 -31.54 20.06 9.20
C VAL A 265 -31.98 20.14 10.68
N MET A 266 -31.22 19.53 11.59
CA MET A 266 -31.52 19.58 13.02
C MET A 266 -31.36 20.99 13.61
N MET A 267 -30.42 21.80 13.10
CA MET A 267 -30.29 23.21 13.47
C MET A 267 -31.51 24.05 13.01
N LEU A 268 -32.09 23.76 11.85
CA LEU A 268 -33.32 24.40 11.37
C LEU A 268 -34.53 24.03 12.24
N TYR A 269 -34.61 22.81 12.75
CA TYR A 269 -35.67 22.36 13.66
C TYR A 269 -35.52 22.88 15.10
N SER A 270 -34.35 23.43 15.49
CA SER A 270 -34.05 23.89 16.86
C SER A 270 -34.84 25.10 17.36
N LYS A 271 -35.67 25.67 16.52
CA LYS A 271 -36.54 26.80 16.90
C LYS A 271 -37.79 26.42 17.71
N LEU A 272 -37.98 25.11 18.00
CA LEU A 272 -39.07 24.59 18.84
C LEU A 272 -38.50 24.13 20.19
N ASP A 273 -39.01 24.69 21.28
CA ASP A 273 -38.42 24.51 22.65
C ASP A 273 -38.30 23.06 23.16
N TYR A 274 -39.10 22.14 22.65
CA TYR A 274 -39.05 20.72 23.02
C TYR A 274 -37.83 19.97 22.45
N VAL A 275 -37.23 20.49 21.40
CA VAL A 275 -36.14 19.85 20.64
C VAL A 275 -34.76 20.16 21.27
N ARG A 276 -34.62 21.15 22.16
CA ARG A 276 -33.36 21.57 22.77
C ARG A 276 -32.64 20.46 23.55
N ILE A 277 -33.36 19.57 24.21
CA ILE A 277 -32.74 18.47 25.00
C ILE A 277 -32.23 17.37 24.07
N VAL A 278 -33.01 17.00 23.06
CA VAL A 278 -32.65 16.01 22.06
C VAL A 278 -31.47 16.51 21.22
N ILE A 279 -31.42 17.78 20.87
CA ILE A 279 -30.34 18.40 20.12
C ILE A 279 -29.05 18.41 20.94
N LYS A 280 -29.05 18.73 22.22
CA LYS A 280 -27.85 18.68 23.05
C LYS A 280 -27.26 17.28 23.14
N PHE A 281 -28.07 16.25 23.16
CA PHE A 281 -27.64 14.86 23.16
C PHE A 281 -27.07 14.45 21.79
N LEU A 282 -27.75 14.81 20.70
CA LEU A 282 -27.31 14.54 19.33
C LEU A 282 -26.07 15.34 18.95
N MET A 283 -25.90 16.59 19.45
CA MET A 283 -24.67 17.37 19.28
C MET A 283 -23.47 16.74 19.99
N LYS A 284 -23.66 16.09 21.14
CA LYS A 284 -22.55 15.32 21.76
C LYS A 284 -22.15 14.12 20.93
N ILE A 285 -23.12 13.40 20.35
CA ILE A 285 -22.84 12.28 19.43
C ILE A 285 -22.16 12.80 18.15
N TYR A 286 -22.59 13.93 17.63
CA TYR A 286 -22.00 14.60 16.45
C TYR A 286 -20.54 15.02 16.70
N ILE A 287 -20.24 15.68 17.81
CA ILE A 287 -18.86 16.05 18.19
C ILE A 287 -17.98 14.80 18.34
N LEU A 288 -18.51 13.71 18.87
CA LEU A 288 -17.81 12.44 18.97
C LEU A 288 -17.57 11.85 17.57
N ALA A 289 -18.53 11.89 16.67
CA ALA A 289 -18.40 11.43 15.29
C ALA A 289 -17.39 12.26 14.47
N ILE A 290 -17.37 13.59 14.61
CA ILE A 290 -16.35 14.46 14.00
C ILE A 290 -14.96 14.08 14.50
N ARG A 291 -14.78 13.86 15.80
CA ARG A 291 -13.49 13.43 16.35
C ARG A 291 -13.04 12.07 15.79
N ILE A 292 -13.96 11.15 15.57
CA ILE A 292 -13.69 9.85 14.95
C ILE A 292 -13.34 10.02 13.46
N CYS A 293 -14.06 10.87 12.71
CA CYS A 293 -13.79 11.12 11.29
C CYS A 293 -12.52 11.94 11.04
N SER A 294 -12.19 12.90 11.90
CA SER A 294 -11.03 13.79 11.71
C SER A 294 -9.72 13.22 12.26
N GLY A 295 -9.75 12.09 12.99
CA GLY A 295 -8.55 11.50 13.60
C GLY A 295 -7.86 12.40 14.63
N VAL A 296 -8.52 13.45 15.11
CA VAL A 296 -7.95 14.40 16.09
C VAL A 296 -8.36 13.95 17.49
N TRP A 297 -7.51 13.15 18.10
CA TRP A 297 -7.45 13.02 19.57
C TRP A 297 -6.37 13.99 20.05
N MET A 298 -6.78 14.98 20.86
CA MET A 298 -5.83 15.66 21.76
C MET A 298 -5.54 14.76 22.96
#